data_ba82c83a83882edd5faeea10b861dabf
#
_entry.id   ba82c83a83882edd5faeea10b861dabf
#
_cell.length_a   1.000
_cell.length_b   1.000
_cell.length_c   1.000
_cell.angle_alpha   90.00
_cell.angle_beta   90.00
_cell.angle_gamma   90.00
#
_symmetry.space_group_name_H-M   'P 1'
#
loop_
_entity.id
_entity.type
_entity.pdbx_description
1 polymer ?
#
loop_
_entity_poly.entity_id
_entity_poly.type
_entity_poly.pdbx_seq_one_letter_code
_entity_poly.pdbx_strand_id
1 'polypeptide(L)'
;MTDAFAAGDELPGGIRAFATARPGEVVYWLPRQRTLVAGDVLLGAGAKPGGTQEPLRLCPERWLGKATHDDLRESLRPLLDLPVSRVLVSHGRPILRAGKRALEEVLS
;
A
#
# COMPACT_ATOMS: atom_id res chain seq x y z
N MET A 1 0.45 4.73 22.57
CA MET A 1 1.31 4.78 22.22
C MET A 1 1.42 5.29 21.25
N THR A 2 1.92 5.58 21.03
CA THR A 2 2.14 6.02 20.34
C THR A 2 2.83 5.88 19.43
N ASP A 3 3.03 5.13 19.07
CA ASP A 3 3.91 4.84 18.25
C ASP A 3 3.62 5.19 16.95
N ALA A 4 3.91 6.34 16.63
CA ALA A 4 3.87 6.80 15.29
C ALA A 4 5.04 6.21 14.54
N PHE A 5 4.75 5.49 13.50
CA PHE A 5 5.79 5.02 12.60
C PHE A 5 6.09 6.10 11.58
N ALA A 6 7.36 6.38 11.38
CA ALA A 6 7.80 7.21 10.26
C ALA A 6 8.03 6.33 9.04
N ALA A 7 8.07 6.94 7.85
CA ALA A 7 8.34 6.19 6.62
C ALA A 7 9.69 5.48 6.72
N GLY A 8 9.69 4.18 6.46
CA GLY A 8 10.90 3.37 6.49
C GLY A 8 11.37 2.93 7.85
N ASP A 9 10.58 3.16 8.91
CA ASP A 9 10.92 2.65 10.24
C ASP A 9 11.11 1.15 10.20
N GLU A 10 12.16 0.68 10.84
CA GLU A 10 12.50 -0.73 10.85
C GLU A 10 11.96 -1.42 12.08
N LEU A 11 11.32 -2.56 11.88
CA LEU A 11 10.79 -3.40 12.95
C LEU A 11 11.61 -4.68 13.06
N PRO A 12 11.41 -5.49 14.12
CA PRO A 12 12.11 -6.77 14.24
C PRO A 12 11.95 -7.62 12.97
N GLY A 13 13.02 -8.34 12.60
CA GLY A 13 13.00 -9.19 11.43
C GLY A 13 13.26 -8.45 10.11
N GLY A 14 13.70 -7.19 10.17
CA GLY A 14 13.95 -6.40 8.97
C GLY A 14 12.69 -5.82 8.32
N ILE A 15 11.54 -6.01 8.95
CA ILE A 15 10.28 -5.45 8.46
C ILE A 15 10.33 -3.93 8.61
N ARG A 16 9.88 -3.23 7.57
CA ARG A 16 9.82 -1.76 7.60
C ARG A 16 8.37 -1.31 7.52
N ALA A 17 8.04 -0.27 8.28
CA ALA A 17 6.70 0.28 8.32
C ALA A 17 6.68 1.66 7.66
N PHE A 18 5.70 1.89 6.80
CA PHE A 18 5.55 3.16 6.08
C PHE A 18 4.20 3.76 6.43
N ALA A 19 4.20 4.96 7.00
CA ALA A 19 2.96 5.67 7.26
C ALA A 19 2.33 6.10 5.93
N THR A 20 1.02 6.17 5.91
CA THR A 20 0.28 6.58 4.72
C THR A 20 -0.55 7.83 5.01
N ALA A 21 -1.09 8.43 3.95
CA ALA A 21 -1.99 9.58 4.10
C ALA A 21 -3.30 9.21 4.80
N ARG A 22 -3.65 7.93 4.87
CA ARG A 22 -4.82 7.51 5.65
C ARG A 22 -4.44 7.46 7.12
N PRO A 23 -5.11 8.24 7.98
CA PRO A 23 -4.77 8.25 9.41
C PRO A 23 -4.84 6.86 10.03
N GLY A 24 -3.79 6.49 10.77
CA GLY A 24 -3.71 5.21 11.46
C GLY A 24 -3.39 4.02 10.57
N GLU A 25 -3.21 4.21 9.28
CA GLU A 25 -2.91 3.12 8.35
C GLU A 25 -1.43 3.07 8.01
N VAL A 26 -0.86 1.89 8.09
CA VAL A 26 0.56 1.65 7.85
C VAL A 26 0.69 0.54 6.81
N VAL A 27 1.66 0.70 5.91
CA VAL A 27 2.02 -0.34 4.95
C VAL A 27 3.31 -0.99 5.44
N TYR A 28 3.35 -2.31 5.45
CA TYR A 28 4.53 -3.05 5.89
C TYR A 28 5.28 -3.63 4.71
N TRP A 29 6.60 -3.54 4.76
CA TRP A 29 7.48 -4.17 3.78
C TRP A 29 8.20 -5.35 4.42
N LEU A 30 8.00 -6.54 3.84
CA LEU A 30 8.63 -7.77 4.27
C LEU A 30 9.71 -8.13 3.26
N PRO A 31 10.99 -7.78 3.55
CA PRO A 31 12.04 -7.89 2.52
C PRO A 31 12.33 -9.32 2.08
N ARG A 32 12.27 -10.28 2.97
CA ARG A 32 12.57 -11.68 2.60
C ARG A 32 11.56 -12.23 1.60
N GLN A 33 10.31 -11.84 1.74
CA GLN A 33 9.22 -12.28 0.87
C GLN A 33 9.00 -11.33 -0.29
N ARG A 34 9.71 -10.19 -0.32
CA ARG A 34 9.50 -9.11 -1.28
C ARG A 34 8.02 -8.72 -1.38
N THR A 35 7.40 -8.64 -0.21
CA THR A 35 5.95 -8.46 -0.11
C THR A 35 5.61 -7.17 0.64
N LEU A 36 4.68 -6.40 0.06
CA LEU A 36 4.03 -5.31 0.76
C LEU A 36 2.72 -5.81 1.34
N VAL A 37 2.45 -5.43 2.58
CA VAL A 37 1.15 -5.64 3.20
C VAL A 37 0.49 -4.27 3.27
N ALA A 38 -0.45 -4.04 2.35
CA ALA A 38 -0.95 -2.69 2.09
C ALA A 38 -2.21 -2.33 2.89
N GLY A 39 -2.87 -3.30 3.49
CA GLY A 39 -4.10 -3.01 4.23
C GLY A 39 -5.19 -2.44 3.33
N ASP A 40 -5.83 -1.37 3.80
CA ASP A 40 -6.99 -0.78 3.13
C ASP A 40 -6.66 0.35 2.17
N VAL A 41 -5.41 0.81 2.09
CA VAL A 41 -5.09 1.95 1.21
C VAL A 41 -5.02 1.56 -0.26
N LEU A 42 -4.78 0.29 -0.55
CA LEU A 42 -4.80 -0.25 -1.91
C LEU A 42 -5.81 -1.37 -2.00
N LEU A 43 -6.55 -1.40 -3.09
CA LEU A 43 -7.55 -2.43 -3.34
C LEU A 43 -7.11 -3.28 -4.52
N GLY A 44 -7.32 -4.59 -4.40
CA GLY A 44 -7.02 -5.52 -5.48
C GLY A 44 -8.18 -5.69 -6.44
N ALA A 45 -7.95 -6.46 -7.50
CA ALA A 45 -8.97 -6.71 -8.50
C ALA A 45 -10.23 -7.31 -7.87
N GLY A 46 -11.38 -6.83 -8.28
CA GLY A 46 -12.66 -7.30 -7.79
C GLY A 46 -13.12 -6.67 -6.49
N ALA A 47 -12.27 -5.87 -5.83
CA ALA A 47 -12.63 -5.25 -4.55
C ALA A 47 -13.76 -4.24 -4.72
N LYS A 48 -14.66 -4.21 -3.75
CA LYS A 48 -15.72 -3.18 -3.71
C LYS A 48 -15.26 -1.97 -2.92
N PRO A 49 -15.75 -0.78 -3.23
CA PRO A 49 -16.70 -0.48 -4.29
C PRO A 49 -16.05 -0.48 -5.68
N GLY A 50 -16.86 -0.68 -6.70
CA GLY A 50 -16.41 -0.59 -8.09
C GLY A 50 -16.05 -1.90 -8.75
N GLY A 51 -15.44 -2.84 -8.03
CA GLY A 51 -15.17 -4.19 -8.52
C GLY A 51 -14.47 -4.29 -9.87
N THR A 52 -13.47 -3.43 -10.12
CA THR A 52 -12.79 -3.42 -11.41
C THR A 52 -11.79 -4.57 -11.54
N GLN A 53 -11.31 -4.81 -12.76
CA GLN A 53 -10.29 -5.81 -13.02
C GLN A 53 -8.87 -5.28 -12.90
N GLU A 54 -8.71 -4.00 -12.61
CA GLU A 54 -7.37 -3.42 -12.41
C GLU A 54 -6.67 -4.14 -11.27
N PRO A 55 -5.37 -4.50 -11.44
CA PRO A 55 -4.65 -5.24 -10.39
C PRO A 55 -4.61 -4.50 -9.07
N LEU A 56 -4.40 -3.19 -9.09
CA LEU A 56 -4.42 -2.35 -7.90
C LEU A 56 -5.09 -1.03 -8.22
N ARG A 57 -5.77 -0.48 -7.24
CA ARG A 57 -6.28 0.89 -7.29
C ARG A 57 -6.25 1.47 -5.88
N LEU A 58 -6.25 2.79 -5.81
CA LEU A 58 -6.28 3.48 -4.53
C LEU A 58 -7.64 3.26 -3.88
N CYS A 59 -7.66 3.23 -2.55
CA CYS A 59 -8.93 3.18 -1.83
C CYS A 59 -9.78 4.41 -2.15
N PRO A 60 -11.11 4.34 -1.93
CA PRO A 60 -11.95 5.53 -2.15
C PRO A 60 -11.44 6.71 -1.35
N GLU A 61 -11.47 7.88 -1.96
CA GLU A 61 -10.94 9.09 -1.31
C GLU A 61 -11.64 9.39 0.00
N ARG A 62 -12.92 9.05 0.11
CA ARG A 62 -13.67 9.26 1.35
C ARG A 62 -13.10 8.48 2.54
N TRP A 63 -12.32 7.43 2.29
CA TRP A 63 -11.69 6.66 3.36
C TRP A 63 -10.49 7.37 3.97
N LEU A 64 -10.03 8.43 3.32
CA LEU A 64 -8.82 9.15 3.71
C LEU A 64 -9.10 10.32 4.66
N GLY A 65 -10.36 10.54 5.04
CA GLY A 65 -10.72 11.69 5.82
C GLY A 65 -10.54 12.95 4.99
N LYS A 66 -9.63 13.84 5.43
CA LYS A 66 -9.38 15.10 4.72
C LYS A 66 -8.32 14.99 3.64
N ALA A 67 -7.61 13.86 3.57
CA ALA A 67 -6.56 13.68 2.58
C ALA A 67 -7.15 13.35 1.21
N THR A 68 -6.40 13.65 0.17
CA THR A 68 -6.81 13.40 -1.22
C THR A 68 -6.08 12.19 -1.78
N HIS A 69 -6.49 11.74 -2.98
CA HIS A 69 -5.75 10.70 -3.69
C HIS A 69 -4.31 11.14 -3.99
N ASP A 70 -4.10 12.42 -4.28
CA ASP A 70 -2.75 12.92 -4.51
C ASP A 70 -1.90 12.82 -3.24
N ASP A 71 -2.48 13.13 -2.08
CA ASP A 71 -1.78 12.94 -0.81
C ASP A 71 -1.41 11.48 -0.60
N LEU A 72 -2.33 10.57 -0.92
CA LEU A 72 -2.07 9.14 -0.77
C LEU A 72 -0.97 8.68 -1.71
N ARG A 73 -1.03 9.07 -2.98
CA ARG A 73 0.04 8.72 -3.93
C ARG A 73 1.40 9.19 -3.44
N GLU A 74 1.46 10.43 -2.96
CA GLU A 74 2.71 10.99 -2.47
C GLU A 74 3.24 10.22 -1.28
N SER A 75 2.36 9.84 -0.35
CA SER A 75 2.77 9.07 0.84
C SER A 75 3.28 7.68 0.48
N LEU A 76 2.83 7.11 -0.64
CA LEU A 76 3.20 5.76 -1.06
C LEU A 76 4.40 5.73 -2.01
N ARG A 77 4.85 6.89 -2.52
CA ARG A 77 5.98 6.94 -3.48
C ARG A 77 7.25 6.25 -2.99
N PRO A 78 7.64 6.36 -1.71
CA PRO A 78 8.85 5.67 -1.26
C PRO A 78 8.82 4.16 -1.51
N LEU A 79 7.64 3.56 -1.64
CA LEU A 79 7.51 2.13 -1.90
C LEU A 79 8.03 1.75 -3.28
N LEU A 80 8.11 2.71 -4.21
CA LEU A 80 8.62 2.46 -5.56
C LEU A 80 10.12 2.16 -5.59
N ASP A 81 10.83 2.46 -4.50
CA ASP A 81 12.25 2.15 -4.39
C ASP A 81 12.51 0.73 -3.90
N LEU A 82 11.46 -0.01 -3.56
CA LEU A 82 11.58 -1.36 -3.03
C LEU A 82 11.39 -2.39 -4.13
N PRO A 83 12.11 -3.54 -4.07
CA PRO A 83 11.95 -4.60 -5.08
C PRO A 83 10.71 -5.45 -4.80
N VAL A 84 9.54 -4.85 -4.98
CA VAL A 84 8.26 -5.48 -4.63
C VAL A 84 7.88 -6.55 -5.65
N SER A 85 7.61 -7.76 -5.16
CA SER A 85 7.07 -8.84 -5.99
C SER A 85 5.60 -9.07 -5.73
N ARG A 86 5.19 -8.99 -4.47
CA ARG A 86 3.82 -9.28 -4.05
C ARG A 86 3.23 -8.13 -3.29
N VAL A 87 1.91 -7.96 -3.43
CA VAL A 87 1.16 -6.97 -2.66
C VAL A 87 -0.05 -7.67 -2.07
N LEU A 88 -0.13 -7.70 -0.76
CA LEU A 88 -1.27 -8.26 -0.04
C LEU A 88 -2.19 -7.12 0.37
N VAL A 89 -3.46 -7.27 0.08
CA VAL A 89 -4.48 -6.26 0.34
C VAL A 89 -5.59 -6.86 1.20
N SER A 90 -6.32 -5.99 1.90
CA SER A 90 -7.45 -6.45 2.72
C SER A 90 -8.69 -6.73 1.89
N HIS A 91 -8.82 -6.09 0.73
CA HIS A 91 -9.99 -6.23 -0.14
C HIS A 91 -9.54 -6.51 -1.57
N GLY A 92 -10.17 -7.48 -2.21
CA GLY A 92 -9.84 -7.86 -3.56
C GLY A 92 -8.74 -8.92 -3.61
N ARG A 93 -8.22 -9.16 -4.81
CA ARG A 93 -7.23 -10.20 -5.03
C ARG A 93 -5.84 -9.69 -4.75
N PRO A 94 -5.00 -10.46 -4.07
CA PRO A 94 -3.60 -10.06 -3.88
C PRO A 94 -2.82 -10.14 -5.20
N ILE A 95 -1.73 -9.38 -5.27
CA ILE A 95 -0.79 -9.45 -6.38
C ILE A 95 0.30 -10.43 -5.97
N LEU A 96 0.47 -11.49 -6.73
CA LEU A 96 1.45 -12.53 -6.40
C LEU A 96 2.71 -12.46 -7.24
N ARG A 97 2.74 -11.63 -8.29
CA ARG A 97 3.93 -11.35 -9.10
C ARG A 97 3.78 -10.00 -9.77
N ALA A 98 4.92 -9.43 -10.18
CA ALA A 98 4.99 -8.13 -10.83
C ALA A 98 4.36 -7.02 -9.98
N GLY A 99 4.51 -7.11 -8.64
CA GLY A 99 3.94 -6.12 -7.73
C GLY A 99 4.47 -4.72 -7.97
N LYS A 100 5.77 -4.59 -8.29
CA LYS A 100 6.35 -3.28 -8.55
C LYS A 100 5.70 -2.59 -9.74
N ARG A 101 5.44 -3.33 -10.81
CA ARG A 101 4.77 -2.77 -11.98
C ARG A 101 3.36 -2.29 -11.65
N ALA A 102 2.63 -3.10 -10.87
CA ALA A 102 1.28 -2.70 -10.46
C ALA A 102 1.31 -1.44 -9.60
N LEU A 103 2.30 -1.32 -8.70
CA LEU A 103 2.48 -0.12 -7.90
C LEU A 103 2.80 1.09 -8.78
N GLU A 104 3.71 0.93 -9.73
CA GLU A 104 4.08 2.02 -10.63
C GLU A 104 2.85 2.54 -11.38
N GLU A 105 2.01 1.64 -11.82
CA GLU A 105 0.80 2.02 -12.55
C GLU A 105 -0.22 2.76 -11.67
N VAL A 106 -0.43 2.27 -10.46
CA VAL A 106 -1.44 2.87 -9.58
C VAL A 106 -0.96 4.20 -8.98
N LEU A 107 0.35 4.38 -8.86
CA LEU A 107 0.92 5.59 -8.29
C LEU A 107 1.34 6.63 -9.33
N SER A 108 1.19 6.33 -10.60
CA SER A 108 1.55 7.26 -11.66
C SER A 108 0.56 8.41 -11.81
#